data_a6b1661ec1a08f7e6082014c65660ed5
#
_entry.id   a6b1661ec1a08f7e6082014c65660ed5
#
_cell.length_a   1.000
_cell.length_b   1.000
_cell.length_c   1.000
_cell.angle_alpha   90.00
_cell.angle_beta   90.00
_cell.angle_gamma   90.00
#
_symmetry.space_group_name_H-M   'P 1'
#
loop_
_entity.id
_entity.type
_entity.pdbx_description
1 polymer ?
#
loop_
_entity_poly.entity_id
_entity_poly.type
_entity_poly.pdbx_seq_one_letter_code
_entity_poly.pdbx_strand_id
1 'polypeptide(L)'
;EKDGTHQDAFLNKASQEHIFHMLNNEKISKETKEKLINRIIKITKGNKQQNDIYKKYKSYFIEGKGTIIDKKLLELDNAVYSFKLKRKFYENHAKANYPSSGDETPDYNWEQMTDQFVEEVKKKTDNNDYAVDNNYYNTYLRDRYASLKDSNKDLSYIESPEYSDMELFLTVAKELEIEVEVIIFPVNGKWNDYTGVSREMREETYKKIEDIAKNHGATVLNYGNKEYEDYFLFDVMHVGVKGWMEVEKELYKFANETN
;
A
#
# COMPACT_ATOMS: atom_id res chain seq x y z
N GLU A 1 9.02 -9.34 -3.67
CA GLU A 1 9.05 -10.73 -3.15
C GLU A 1 8.57 -11.72 -4.20
N LYS A 2 9.18 -12.91 -4.30
CA LYS A 2 8.85 -13.91 -5.33
C LYS A 2 7.38 -14.38 -5.31
N ASP A 3 6.69 -14.23 -4.19
CA ASP A 3 5.33 -14.74 -3.99
C ASP A 3 4.26 -13.65 -3.81
N GLY A 4 4.60 -12.38 -4.01
CA GLY A 4 3.71 -11.25 -3.80
C GLY A 4 3.51 -10.91 -2.33
N THR A 5 2.30 -10.46 -1.97
CA THR A 5 1.97 -10.06 -0.60
C THR A 5 2.42 -11.07 0.45
N HIS A 6 3.22 -10.61 1.39
CA HIS A 6 3.80 -11.46 2.42
C HIS A 6 2.73 -11.94 3.41
N GLN A 7 2.77 -13.24 3.75
CA GLN A 7 1.78 -13.85 4.64
C GLN A 7 1.61 -13.10 5.96
N ASP A 8 2.72 -12.73 6.61
CA ASP A 8 2.67 -12.05 7.91
C ASP A 8 2.06 -10.66 7.81
N ALA A 9 2.37 -9.92 6.73
CA ALA A 9 1.76 -8.61 6.47
C ALA A 9 0.26 -8.74 6.25
N PHE A 10 -0.18 -9.74 5.47
CA PHE A 10 -1.59 -10.03 5.25
C PHE A 10 -2.30 -10.40 6.56
N LEU A 11 -1.75 -11.35 7.34
CA LEU A 11 -2.35 -11.82 8.58
C LEU A 11 -2.47 -10.72 9.65
N ASN A 12 -1.56 -9.75 9.63
CA ASN A 12 -1.58 -8.62 10.57
C ASN A 12 -2.55 -7.50 10.16
N LYS A 13 -2.97 -7.42 8.88
CA LYS A 13 -3.78 -6.33 8.34
C LYS A 13 -5.16 -6.77 7.88
N ALA A 14 -5.29 -7.96 7.32
CA ALA A 14 -6.57 -8.48 6.85
C ALA A 14 -7.42 -9.02 7.98
N SER A 15 -8.69 -8.67 7.98
CA SER A 15 -9.70 -9.16 8.91
C SER A 15 -10.53 -10.26 8.26
N GLN A 16 -10.76 -11.36 8.97
CA GLN A 16 -11.71 -12.40 8.54
C GLN A 16 -13.09 -11.81 8.26
N GLU A 17 -13.52 -10.83 9.04
CA GLU A 17 -14.77 -10.09 8.86
C GLU A 17 -14.84 -9.40 7.49
N HIS A 18 -13.80 -8.68 7.09
CA HIS A 18 -13.73 -8.01 5.79
C HIS A 18 -13.84 -9.02 4.64
N ILE A 19 -13.11 -10.14 4.72
CA ILE A 19 -13.17 -11.19 3.71
C ILE A 19 -14.58 -11.79 3.60
N PHE A 20 -15.23 -12.06 4.75
CA PHE A 20 -16.59 -12.56 4.78
C PHE A 20 -17.56 -11.57 4.11
N HIS A 21 -17.48 -10.29 4.45
CA HIS A 21 -18.32 -9.26 3.85
C HIS A 21 -18.09 -9.10 2.35
N MET A 22 -16.85 -9.14 1.88
CA MET A 22 -16.53 -9.10 0.45
C MET A 22 -17.14 -10.28 -0.30
N LEU A 23 -17.02 -11.50 0.23
CA LEU A 23 -17.59 -12.69 -0.39
C LEU A 23 -19.14 -12.71 -0.39
N ASN A 24 -19.77 -12.08 0.61
CA ASN A 24 -21.23 -11.98 0.71
C ASN A 24 -21.79 -10.74 -0.03
N ASN A 25 -20.97 -9.84 -0.54
CA ASN A 25 -21.41 -8.62 -1.19
C ASN A 25 -21.92 -8.93 -2.62
N GLU A 26 -23.15 -8.56 -2.93
CA GLU A 26 -23.79 -8.83 -4.24
C GLU A 26 -23.22 -7.98 -5.38
N LYS A 27 -22.61 -6.82 -5.08
CA LYS A 27 -21.94 -5.98 -6.08
C LYS A 27 -20.67 -6.63 -6.64
N ILE A 28 -20.00 -7.48 -5.85
CA ILE A 28 -18.77 -8.15 -6.29
C ILE A 28 -19.14 -9.40 -7.10
N SER A 29 -18.63 -9.49 -8.32
CA SER A 29 -18.88 -10.60 -9.22
C SER A 29 -18.36 -11.94 -8.66
N LYS A 30 -18.97 -13.05 -9.09
CA LYS A 30 -18.52 -14.39 -8.69
C LYS A 30 -17.07 -14.66 -9.09
N GLU A 31 -16.66 -14.18 -10.28
CA GLU A 31 -15.30 -14.34 -10.78
C GLU A 31 -14.29 -13.62 -9.89
N THR A 32 -14.58 -12.37 -9.51
CA THR A 32 -13.71 -11.57 -8.61
C THR A 32 -13.62 -12.21 -7.23
N LYS A 33 -14.76 -12.67 -6.67
CA LYS A 33 -14.78 -13.42 -5.40
C LYS A 33 -13.92 -14.68 -5.45
N GLU A 34 -13.96 -15.41 -6.57
CA GLU A 34 -13.16 -16.62 -6.74
C GLU A 34 -11.68 -16.32 -6.83
N LYS A 35 -11.26 -15.29 -7.57
CA LYS A 35 -9.87 -14.82 -7.61
C LYS A 35 -9.40 -14.41 -6.22
N LEU A 36 -10.20 -13.59 -5.51
CA LEU A 36 -9.91 -13.11 -4.17
C LEU A 36 -9.69 -14.27 -3.19
N ILE A 37 -10.65 -15.20 -3.08
CA ILE A 37 -10.54 -16.29 -2.09
C ILE A 37 -9.42 -17.27 -2.43
N ASN A 38 -9.16 -17.53 -3.70
CA ASN A 38 -8.05 -18.37 -4.13
C ASN A 38 -6.70 -17.73 -3.76
N ARG A 39 -6.57 -16.41 -3.94
CA ARG A 39 -5.37 -15.66 -3.55
C ARG A 39 -5.17 -15.71 -2.03
N ILE A 40 -6.22 -15.49 -1.25
CA ILE A 40 -6.19 -15.55 0.22
C ILE A 40 -5.79 -16.95 0.71
N ILE A 41 -6.34 -18.01 0.13
CA ILE A 41 -5.98 -19.39 0.47
C ILE A 41 -4.49 -19.64 0.17
N LYS A 42 -3.95 -19.11 -0.94
CA LYS A 42 -2.53 -19.21 -1.28
C LYS A 42 -1.65 -18.51 -0.25
N ILE A 43 -1.98 -17.26 0.11
CA ILE A 43 -1.23 -16.45 1.07
C ILE A 43 -1.24 -17.09 2.46
N THR A 44 -2.37 -17.66 2.89
CA THR A 44 -2.55 -18.22 4.23
C THR A 44 -2.09 -19.67 4.39
N LYS A 45 -1.47 -20.25 3.37
CA LYS A 45 -1.07 -21.68 3.34
C LYS A 45 -0.23 -22.10 4.56
N GLY A 46 0.60 -21.21 5.10
CA GLY A 46 1.41 -21.45 6.30
C GLY A 46 0.62 -21.43 7.62
N ASN A 47 -0.59 -20.86 7.64
CA ASN A 47 -1.46 -20.81 8.83
C ASN A 47 -2.67 -21.75 8.63
N LYS A 48 -2.54 -22.99 9.10
CA LYS A 48 -3.58 -24.02 8.89
C LYS A 48 -4.96 -23.58 9.35
N GLN A 49 -5.09 -22.97 10.53
CA GLN A 49 -6.39 -22.60 11.10
C GLN A 49 -7.13 -21.60 10.21
N GLN A 50 -6.46 -20.52 9.79
CA GLN A 50 -7.06 -19.54 8.90
C GLN A 50 -7.29 -20.08 7.49
N ASN A 51 -6.34 -20.84 6.96
CA ASN A 51 -6.47 -21.46 5.66
C ASN A 51 -7.71 -22.37 5.57
N ASP A 52 -7.99 -23.17 6.62
CA ASP A 52 -9.17 -24.03 6.68
C ASP A 52 -10.48 -23.22 6.74
N ILE A 53 -10.49 -22.07 7.41
CA ILE A 53 -11.65 -21.15 7.40
C ILE A 53 -11.89 -20.62 5.98
N TYR A 54 -10.87 -20.14 5.28
CA TYR A 54 -11.02 -19.59 3.92
C TYR A 54 -11.39 -20.66 2.89
N LYS A 55 -10.96 -21.92 3.07
CA LYS A 55 -11.44 -23.06 2.26
C LYS A 55 -12.94 -23.31 2.47
N LYS A 56 -13.43 -23.21 3.71
CA LYS A 56 -14.88 -23.29 3.98
C LYS A 56 -15.64 -22.15 3.31
N TYR A 57 -15.11 -20.91 3.35
CA TYR A 57 -15.70 -19.78 2.63
C TYR A 57 -15.76 -20.05 1.13
N LYS A 58 -14.67 -20.53 0.51
CA LYS A 58 -14.65 -20.91 -0.89
C LYS A 58 -15.72 -21.96 -1.20
N SER A 59 -15.78 -23.02 -0.42
CA SER A 59 -16.76 -24.10 -0.59
C SER A 59 -18.19 -23.58 -0.56
N TYR A 60 -18.52 -22.67 0.36
CA TYR A 60 -19.83 -22.09 0.49
C TYR A 60 -20.13 -21.02 -0.58
N PHE A 61 -19.32 -19.97 -0.67
CA PHE A 61 -19.63 -18.79 -1.49
C PHE A 61 -19.38 -19.00 -3.00
N ILE A 62 -18.45 -19.86 -3.37
CA ILE A 62 -18.03 -20.05 -4.77
C ILE A 62 -18.56 -21.37 -5.35
N GLU A 63 -18.36 -22.47 -4.61
CA GLU A 63 -18.69 -23.81 -5.08
C GLU A 63 -20.16 -24.18 -4.83
N GLY A 64 -20.90 -23.37 -4.05
CA GLY A 64 -22.29 -23.62 -3.71
C GLY A 64 -22.51 -24.88 -2.87
N LYS A 65 -21.45 -25.34 -2.16
CA LYS A 65 -21.50 -26.49 -1.29
C LYS A 65 -21.82 -26.03 0.14
N GLY A 66 -23.01 -26.39 0.61
CA GLY A 66 -23.42 -26.06 1.97
C GLY A 66 -24.92 -25.84 2.07
N THR A 67 -25.41 -25.90 3.29
CA THR A 67 -26.81 -25.69 3.65
C THR A 67 -27.02 -24.30 4.25
N ILE A 68 -28.29 -23.94 4.51
CA ILE A 68 -28.62 -22.72 5.28
C ILE A 68 -27.99 -22.77 6.68
N ILE A 69 -27.83 -23.96 7.25
CA ILE A 69 -27.19 -24.14 8.56
C ILE A 69 -25.71 -23.80 8.47
N ASP A 70 -25.02 -24.21 7.41
CA ASP A 70 -23.61 -23.87 7.19
C ASP A 70 -23.42 -22.36 7.06
N LYS A 71 -24.32 -21.68 6.36
CA LYS A 71 -24.30 -20.20 6.27
C LYS A 71 -24.40 -19.57 7.67
N LYS A 72 -25.36 -20.03 8.48
CA LYS A 72 -25.55 -19.50 9.83
C LYS A 72 -24.37 -19.75 10.74
N LEU A 73 -23.70 -20.89 10.60
CA LEU A 73 -22.47 -21.20 11.33
C LEU A 73 -21.33 -20.28 10.91
N LEU A 74 -21.15 -19.99 9.62
CA LEU A 74 -20.15 -19.04 9.14
C LEU A 74 -20.44 -17.61 9.62
N GLU A 75 -21.72 -17.18 9.62
CA GLU A 75 -22.13 -15.89 10.16
C GLU A 75 -21.82 -15.78 11.66
N LEU A 76 -22.09 -16.84 12.43
CA LEU A 76 -21.80 -16.90 13.87
C LEU A 76 -20.29 -16.85 14.13
N ASP A 77 -19.50 -17.65 13.43
CA ASP A 77 -18.05 -17.64 13.53
C ASP A 77 -17.48 -16.25 13.26
N ASN A 78 -17.99 -15.60 12.22
CA ASN A 78 -17.59 -14.23 11.88
C ASN A 78 -18.00 -13.22 12.97
N ALA A 79 -19.22 -13.33 13.51
CA ALA A 79 -19.70 -12.47 14.59
C ALA A 79 -18.86 -12.61 15.88
N VAL A 80 -18.49 -13.84 16.23
CA VAL A 80 -17.59 -14.11 17.39
C VAL A 80 -16.20 -13.51 17.15
N TYR A 81 -15.67 -13.63 15.94
CA TYR A 81 -14.38 -13.05 15.58
C TYR A 81 -14.42 -11.52 15.67
N SER A 82 -15.44 -10.89 15.08
CA SER A 82 -15.66 -9.44 15.14
C SER A 82 -15.81 -8.92 16.56
N PHE A 83 -16.55 -9.63 17.39
CA PHE A 83 -16.68 -9.26 18.80
C PHE A 83 -15.33 -9.26 19.53
N LYS A 84 -14.49 -10.30 19.31
CA LYS A 84 -13.15 -10.39 19.90
C LYS A 84 -12.25 -9.24 19.44
N LEU A 85 -12.27 -8.89 18.14
CA LEU A 85 -11.51 -7.77 17.60
C LEU A 85 -11.97 -6.43 18.17
N LYS A 86 -13.29 -6.17 18.18
CA LYS A 86 -13.86 -4.94 18.74
C LYS A 86 -13.51 -4.80 20.22
N ARG A 87 -13.64 -5.87 20.99
CA ARG A 87 -13.24 -5.86 22.39
C ARG A 87 -11.77 -5.49 22.57
N LYS A 88 -10.84 -6.13 21.80
CA LYS A 88 -9.41 -5.83 21.86
C LYS A 88 -9.12 -4.38 21.43
N PHE A 89 -9.84 -3.86 20.44
CA PHE A 89 -9.72 -2.47 19.99
C PHE A 89 -10.13 -1.51 21.11
N TYR A 90 -11.29 -1.72 21.73
CA TYR A 90 -11.77 -0.88 22.83
C TYR A 90 -10.86 -0.95 24.06
N GLU A 91 -10.37 -2.13 24.43
CA GLU A 91 -9.42 -2.29 25.54
C GLU A 91 -8.14 -1.45 25.33
N ASN A 92 -7.68 -1.34 24.09
CA ASN A 92 -6.43 -0.64 23.76
C ASN A 92 -6.62 0.85 23.42
N HIS A 93 -7.78 1.27 22.90
CA HIS A 93 -8.01 2.59 22.32
C HIS A 93 -9.10 3.41 23.02
N ALA A 94 -9.86 2.85 23.98
CA ALA A 94 -10.92 3.54 24.68
C ALA A 94 -10.48 4.79 25.47
N LYS A 95 -9.16 5.00 25.61
CA LYS A 95 -8.56 6.18 26.27
C LYS A 95 -7.97 7.20 25.29
N ALA A 96 -8.02 6.96 24.00
CA ALA A 96 -7.51 7.89 23.02
C ALA A 96 -8.57 8.98 22.76
N ASN A 97 -8.32 10.18 23.26
CA ASN A 97 -9.06 11.37 22.81
C ASN A 97 -8.56 11.70 21.42
N TYR A 98 -9.34 11.33 20.40
CA TYR A 98 -9.12 11.86 19.05
C TYR A 98 -9.63 13.29 19.04
N PRO A 99 -8.81 14.29 18.64
CA PRO A 99 -9.33 15.63 18.43
C PRO A 99 -10.47 15.56 17.40
N SER A 100 -11.59 16.20 17.70
CA SER A 100 -12.62 16.43 16.69
C SER A 100 -11.97 17.20 15.55
N SER A 101 -12.09 16.72 14.31
CA SER A 101 -11.76 17.53 13.14
C SER A 101 -12.58 18.84 13.26
N GLY A 102 -11.88 19.96 13.31
CA GLY A 102 -12.57 21.26 13.22
C GLY A 102 -13.26 21.33 11.85
N ASP A 103 -14.43 21.96 11.83
CA ASP A 103 -15.25 22.10 10.62
C ASP A 103 -14.64 23.08 9.57
N GLU A 104 -13.51 23.68 9.86
CA GLU A 104 -12.83 24.62 8.96
C GLU A 104 -11.57 23.99 8.41
N THR A 105 -11.54 23.82 7.08
CA THR A 105 -10.31 23.47 6.35
C THR A 105 -9.45 24.74 6.25
N PRO A 106 -8.26 24.78 6.88
CA PRO A 106 -7.39 25.95 6.81
C PRO A 106 -6.94 26.20 5.36
N ASP A 107 -6.82 27.47 5.00
CA ASP A 107 -6.15 27.86 3.76
C ASP A 107 -4.63 27.75 3.97
N TYR A 108 -4.06 26.67 3.45
CA TYR A 108 -2.64 26.36 3.59
C TYR A 108 -1.80 27.08 2.54
N ASN A 109 -0.81 27.85 2.97
CA ASN A 109 0.24 28.32 2.08
C ASN A 109 1.28 27.20 1.89
N TRP A 110 0.97 26.27 0.99
CA TRP A 110 1.78 25.09 0.72
C TRP A 110 3.22 25.42 0.31
N GLU A 111 3.45 26.48 -0.46
CA GLU A 111 4.77 26.89 -0.92
C GLU A 111 5.63 27.37 0.26
N GLN A 112 5.12 28.27 1.07
CA GLN A 112 5.83 28.79 2.24
C GLN A 112 6.15 27.67 3.24
N MET A 113 5.20 26.75 3.48
CA MET A 113 5.42 25.60 4.37
C MET A 113 6.51 24.68 3.83
N THR A 114 6.46 24.39 2.52
CA THR A 114 7.47 23.55 1.86
C THR A 114 8.86 24.14 2.01
N ASP A 115 9.03 25.44 1.72
CA ASP A 115 10.32 26.13 1.83
C ASP A 115 10.87 26.09 3.26
N GLN A 116 10.05 26.33 4.27
CA GLN A 116 10.44 26.27 5.67
C GLN A 116 10.97 24.87 6.05
N PHE A 117 10.23 23.83 5.71
CA PHE A 117 10.62 22.47 6.01
C PHE A 117 11.86 22.01 5.23
N VAL A 118 12.01 22.43 3.97
CA VAL A 118 13.20 22.13 3.17
C VAL A 118 14.46 22.74 3.78
N GLU A 119 14.40 23.99 4.28
CA GLU A 119 15.54 24.62 4.97
C GLU A 119 15.96 23.88 6.25
N GLU A 120 15.03 23.23 6.94
CA GLU A 120 15.35 22.38 8.08
C GLU A 120 16.01 21.05 7.67
N VAL A 121 15.49 20.44 6.59
CA VAL A 121 15.97 19.14 6.09
C VAL A 121 17.37 19.26 5.49
N LYS A 122 17.71 20.36 4.81
CA LYS A 122 19.05 20.62 4.27
C LYS A 122 20.15 20.41 5.31
N LYS A 123 19.90 20.81 6.56
CA LYS A 123 20.86 20.67 7.67
C LYS A 123 21.03 19.22 8.16
N LYS A 124 20.13 18.33 7.75
CA LYS A 124 20.10 16.93 8.14
C LYS A 124 20.47 15.97 7.00
N THR A 125 20.84 16.51 5.84
CA THR A 125 21.12 15.75 4.61
C THR A 125 22.42 16.22 3.93
N ASP A 126 23.37 16.79 4.68
CA ASP A 126 24.54 17.48 4.19
C ASP A 126 25.83 16.63 4.19
N ASN A 127 25.77 15.37 4.61
CA ASN A 127 26.92 14.48 4.71
C ASN A 127 27.03 13.42 3.61
N ASN A 128 26.19 13.52 2.59
CA ASN A 128 26.15 12.56 1.47
C ASN A 128 25.64 13.20 0.18
N ASP A 129 25.96 12.57 -0.98
CA ASP A 129 25.62 13.08 -2.29
C ASP A 129 24.19 12.71 -2.74
N TYR A 130 23.45 11.97 -1.93
CA TYR A 130 22.14 11.41 -2.25
C TYR A 130 20.96 12.23 -1.70
N ALA A 131 21.26 13.30 -0.95
CA ALA A 131 20.29 14.10 -0.21
C ALA A 131 19.37 13.26 0.71
N VAL A 132 19.89 12.17 1.24
CA VAL A 132 19.20 11.32 2.23
C VAL A 132 19.58 11.74 3.66
N ASP A 133 18.72 11.40 4.63
CA ASP A 133 18.95 11.74 6.04
C ASP A 133 20.33 11.25 6.54
N ASN A 134 21.03 12.11 7.27
CA ASN A 134 22.38 11.85 7.76
C ASN A 134 22.47 10.61 8.66
N ASN A 135 21.47 10.39 9.53
CA ASN A 135 21.45 9.21 10.40
C ASN A 135 21.19 7.94 9.60
N TYR A 136 20.27 8.01 8.62
CA TYR A 136 20.03 6.90 7.72
C TYR A 136 21.29 6.54 6.94
N TYR A 137 21.95 7.53 6.32
CA TYR A 137 23.20 7.32 5.58
C TYR A 137 24.29 6.69 6.46
N ASN A 138 24.53 7.27 7.63
CA ASN A 138 25.56 6.78 8.55
C ASN A 138 25.26 5.37 9.07
N THR A 139 23.98 5.04 9.31
CA THR A 139 23.59 3.76 9.92
C THR A 139 23.56 2.63 8.90
N TYR A 140 23.06 2.89 7.69
CA TYR A 140 22.72 1.83 6.75
C TYR A 140 23.57 1.79 5.50
N LEU A 141 24.17 2.91 5.08
CA LEU A 141 24.82 3.02 3.79
C LEU A 141 26.36 3.19 3.90
N ARG A 142 26.85 4.09 4.73
CA ARG A 142 28.24 4.52 4.76
C ARG A 142 29.24 3.38 4.83
N ASP A 143 29.10 2.50 5.81
CA ASP A 143 30.07 1.42 6.07
C ASP A 143 29.97 0.28 5.04
N ARG A 144 28.87 0.23 4.29
CA ARG A 144 28.61 -0.76 3.23
C ARG A 144 28.72 -0.18 1.83
N TYR A 145 28.99 1.11 1.72
CA TYR A 145 28.94 1.86 0.47
C TYR A 145 29.64 1.16 -0.68
N ALA A 146 30.93 0.85 -0.53
CA ALA A 146 31.71 0.19 -1.58
C ALA A 146 31.13 -1.17 -2.05
N SER A 147 30.54 -1.92 -1.12
CA SER A 147 29.93 -3.24 -1.43
C SER A 147 28.56 -3.16 -2.11
N LEU A 148 27.92 -1.99 -2.05
CA LEU A 148 26.61 -1.77 -2.65
C LEU A 148 26.68 -1.27 -4.10
N LYS A 149 27.87 -0.88 -4.57
CA LYS A 149 28.07 -0.48 -5.96
C LYS A 149 27.70 -1.66 -6.89
N ASP A 150 26.82 -1.39 -7.86
CA ASP A 150 26.34 -2.36 -8.85
C ASP A 150 25.73 -3.65 -8.26
N SER A 151 25.40 -3.64 -6.94
CA SER A 151 24.86 -4.82 -6.24
C SER A 151 23.48 -5.25 -6.74
N ASN A 152 22.75 -4.35 -7.36
CA ASN A 152 21.37 -4.53 -7.83
C ASN A 152 21.25 -4.52 -9.37
N LYS A 153 22.36 -4.61 -10.09
CA LYS A 153 22.38 -4.53 -11.57
C LYS A 153 21.50 -5.58 -12.28
N ASP A 154 21.28 -6.73 -11.63
CA ASP A 154 20.46 -7.82 -12.15
C ASP A 154 19.04 -7.81 -11.55
N LEU A 155 18.67 -6.77 -10.77
CA LEU A 155 17.35 -6.65 -10.18
C LEU A 155 16.34 -6.15 -11.20
N SER A 156 15.18 -6.81 -11.25
CA SER A 156 14.03 -6.37 -12.04
C SER A 156 12.78 -6.33 -11.17
N TYR A 157 12.01 -5.26 -11.32
CA TYR A 157 10.69 -5.11 -10.68
C TYR A 157 9.53 -5.39 -11.65
N ILE A 158 9.84 -5.71 -12.92
CA ILE A 158 8.82 -5.85 -13.97
C ILE A 158 7.95 -7.09 -13.78
N GLU A 159 8.52 -8.17 -13.23
CA GLU A 159 7.81 -9.40 -12.98
C GLU A 159 7.59 -9.62 -11.49
N SER A 160 6.57 -8.97 -10.94
CA SER A 160 6.14 -9.20 -9.55
C SER A 160 4.71 -9.72 -9.51
N PRO A 161 4.41 -10.74 -8.70
CA PRO A 161 3.02 -11.17 -8.46
C PRO A 161 2.18 -10.11 -7.75
N GLU A 162 2.77 -9.06 -7.21
CA GLU A 162 2.06 -7.95 -6.58
C GLU A 162 1.24 -7.13 -7.59
N TYR A 163 1.61 -7.13 -8.87
CA TYR A 163 0.78 -6.51 -9.91
C TYR A 163 -0.60 -7.17 -10.02
N SER A 164 -0.66 -8.50 -9.93
CA SER A 164 -1.96 -9.19 -9.93
C SER A 164 -2.77 -8.95 -8.65
N ASP A 165 -2.11 -8.71 -7.52
CA ASP A 165 -2.78 -8.30 -6.29
C ASP A 165 -3.35 -6.88 -6.41
N MET A 166 -2.62 -5.96 -7.05
CA MET A 166 -3.08 -4.60 -7.36
C MET A 166 -4.28 -4.62 -8.32
N GLU A 167 -4.20 -5.41 -9.41
CA GLU A 167 -5.32 -5.58 -10.35
C GLU A 167 -6.58 -6.10 -9.65
N LEU A 168 -6.43 -7.08 -8.77
CA LEU A 168 -7.54 -7.63 -7.99
C LEU A 168 -8.15 -6.59 -7.05
N PHE A 169 -7.31 -5.82 -6.35
CA PHE A 169 -7.77 -4.71 -5.50
C PHE A 169 -8.57 -3.67 -6.29
N LEU A 170 -8.03 -3.21 -7.42
CA LEU A 170 -8.68 -2.22 -8.28
C LEU A 170 -9.97 -2.75 -8.90
N THR A 171 -10.02 -4.05 -9.25
CA THR A 171 -11.24 -4.70 -9.73
C THR A 171 -12.34 -4.68 -8.67
N VAL A 172 -12.00 -5.02 -7.41
CA VAL A 172 -12.95 -4.97 -6.29
C VAL A 172 -13.44 -3.54 -6.05
N ALA A 173 -12.54 -2.56 -6.04
CA ALA A 173 -12.90 -1.15 -5.86
C ALA A 173 -13.87 -0.69 -6.96
N LYS A 174 -13.59 -1.03 -8.22
CA LYS A 174 -14.45 -0.71 -9.36
C LYS A 174 -15.83 -1.34 -9.26
N GLU A 175 -15.92 -2.62 -8.88
CA GLU A 175 -17.21 -3.30 -8.70
C GLU A 175 -18.02 -2.72 -7.52
N LEU A 176 -17.33 -2.14 -6.53
CA LEU A 176 -17.95 -1.44 -5.39
C LEU A 176 -18.23 0.03 -5.67
N GLU A 177 -17.90 0.54 -6.86
CA GLU A 177 -18.05 1.96 -7.24
C GLU A 177 -17.26 2.91 -6.30
N ILE A 178 -16.07 2.44 -5.86
CA ILE A 178 -15.16 3.23 -5.02
C ILE A 178 -14.18 3.96 -5.93
N GLU A 179 -14.10 5.27 -5.81
CA GLU A 179 -13.09 6.09 -6.48
C GLU A 179 -11.73 5.82 -5.87
N VAL A 180 -10.74 5.58 -6.72
CA VAL A 180 -9.38 5.25 -6.30
C VAL A 180 -8.40 6.20 -6.95
N GLU A 181 -7.52 6.78 -6.14
CA GLU A 181 -6.33 7.46 -6.59
C GLU A 181 -5.09 6.63 -6.26
N VAL A 182 -4.26 6.37 -7.26
CA VAL A 182 -3.01 5.62 -7.12
C VAL A 182 -1.86 6.60 -7.14
N ILE A 183 -1.08 6.62 -6.06
CA ILE A 183 0.11 7.48 -5.96
C ILE A 183 1.34 6.62 -6.17
N ILE A 184 2.13 6.94 -7.21
CA ILE A 184 3.38 6.27 -7.54
C ILE A 184 4.53 7.11 -7.01
N PHE A 185 5.20 6.63 -5.97
CA PHE A 185 6.38 7.28 -5.43
C PHE A 185 7.64 6.89 -6.21
N PRO A 186 8.58 7.83 -6.40
CA PRO A 186 9.88 7.51 -6.99
C PRO A 186 10.76 6.75 -5.99
N VAL A 187 11.83 6.18 -6.49
CA VAL A 187 12.99 5.81 -5.67
C VAL A 187 14.07 6.86 -5.85
N ASN A 188 15.09 6.90 -4.97
CA ASN A 188 16.21 7.85 -5.14
C ASN A 188 17.03 7.46 -6.38
N GLY A 189 16.95 8.29 -7.43
CA GLY A 189 17.59 8.01 -8.72
C GLY A 189 19.11 7.91 -8.59
N LYS A 190 19.75 8.86 -7.90
CA LYS A 190 21.20 8.87 -7.67
C LYS A 190 21.69 7.58 -6.98
N TRP A 191 20.94 7.11 -5.98
CA TRP A 191 21.25 5.88 -5.26
C TRP A 191 21.04 4.63 -6.12
N ASN A 192 19.93 4.58 -6.85
CA ASN A 192 19.65 3.45 -7.73
C ASN A 192 20.65 3.35 -8.89
N ASP A 193 21.08 4.46 -9.45
CA ASP A 193 22.17 4.50 -10.44
C ASP A 193 23.46 3.94 -9.85
N TYR A 194 23.80 4.32 -8.62
CA TYR A 194 24.98 3.80 -7.93
C TYR A 194 24.91 2.28 -7.67
N THR A 195 23.75 1.78 -7.30
CA THR A 195 23.56 0.34 -7.03
C THR A 195 23.30 -0.49 -8.29
N GLY A 196 23.20 0.13 -9.46
CA GLY A 196 23.10 -0.52 -10.76
C GLY A 196 21.67 -0.80 -11.25
N VAL A 197 20.66 -0.25 -10.59
CA VAL A 197 19.25 -0.34 -11.08
C VAL A 197 19.05 0.67 -12.18
N SER A 198 18.88 0.21 -13.43
CA SER A 198 18.81 1.13 -14.59
C SER A 198 17.58 2.03 -14.54
N ARG A 199 17.73 3.23 -15.11
CA ARG A 199 16.65 4.21 -15.22
C ARG A 199 15.50 3.67 -16.06
N GLU A 200 15.81 3.02 -17.16
CA GLU A 200 14.84 2.43 -18.07
C GLU A 200 13.94 1.42 -17.34
N MET A 201 14.54 0.56 -16.51
CA MET A 201 13.76 -0.43 -15.74
C MET A 201 12.85 0.25 -14.71
N ARG A 202 13.29 1.33 -14.07
CA ARG A 202 12.48 2.10 -13.13
C ARG A 202 11.31 2.79 -13.84
N GLU A 203 11.57 3.46 -14.96
CA GLU A 203 10.54 4.10 -15.79
C GLU A 203 9.51 3.09 -16.32
N GLU A 204 9.96 1.91 -16.75
CA GLU A 204 9.07 0.83 -17.17
C GLU A 204 8.19 0.32 -16.01
N THR A 205 8.77 0.24 -14.80
CA THR A 205 8.04 -0.12 -13.58
C THR A 205 6.95 0.89 -13.27
N TYR A 206 7.26 2.19 -13.25
CA TYR A 206 6.27 3.25 -13.00
C TYR A 206 5.16 3.22 -14.04
N LYS A 207 5.54 3.09 -15.31
CA LYS A 207 4.57 2.99 -16.41
C LYS A 207 3.65 1.79 -16.25
N LYS A 208 4.17 0.62 -15.88
CA LYS A 208 3.37 -0.58 -15.67
C LYS A 208 2.33 -0.39 -14.56
N ILE A 209 2.73 0.20 -13.43
CA ILE A 209 1.80 0.53 -12.33
C ILE A 209 0.72 1.50 -12.81
N GLU A 210 1.13 2.55 -13.51
CA GLU A 210 0.23 3.56 -14.07
C GLU A 210 -0.77 2.96 -15.06
N ASP A 211 -0.30 2.11 -15.98
CA ASP A 211 -1.14 1.43 -16.96
C ASP A 211 -2.18 0.50 -16.28
N ILE A 212 -1.77 -0.25 -15.26
CA ILE A 212 -2.69 -1.08 -14.47
C ILE A 212 -3.76 -0.21 -13.81
N ALA A 213 -3.37 0.87 -13.14
CA ALA A 213 -4.30 1.76 -12.45
C ALA A 213 -5.32 2.37 -13.42
N LYS A 214 -4.85 2.96 -14.52
CA LYS A 214 -5.69 3.60 -15.54
C LYS A 214 -6.63 2.60 -16.22
N ASN A 215 -6.19 1.39 -16.52
CA ASN A 215 -7.03 0.35 -17.12
C ASN A 215 -8.19 -0.08 -16.21
N HIS A 216 -8.06 0.12 -14.90
CA HIS A 216 -9.13 -0.14 -13.92
C HIS A 216 -9.96 1.11 -13.57
N GLY A 217 -9.65 2.26 -14.17
CA GLY A 217 -10.40 3.51 -13.99
C GLY A 217 -9.95 4.32 -12.77
N ALA A 218 -8.80 4.02 -12.18
CA ALA A 218 -8.23 4.83 -11.11
C ALA A 218 -7.55 6.09 -11.67
N THR A 219 -7.59 7.18 -10.91
CA THR A 219 -6.73 8.34 -11.13
C THR A 219 -5.30 8.02 -10.69
N VAL A 220 -4.30 8.69 -11.29
CA VAL A 220 -2.90 8.39 -11.00
C VAL A 220 -2.10 9.67 -10.81
N LEU A 221 -1.44 9.76 -9.67
CA LEU A 221 -0.37 10.73 -9.40
C LEU A 221 0.98 10.02 -9.54
N ASN A 222 1.70 10.28 -10.63
CA ASN A 222 2.98 9.63 -10.88
C ASN A 222 4.13 10.60 -10.62
N TYR A 223 4.86 10.38 -9.54
CA TYR A 223 6.05 11.14 -9.14
C TYR A 223 7.38 10.52 -9.63
N GLY A 224 7.35 9.55 -10.55
CA GLY A 224 8.55 8.91 -11.09
C GLY A 224 9.58 9.90 -11.64
N ASN A 225 9.14 11.07 -12.17
CA ASN A 225 10.01 12.14 -12.64
C ASN A 225 10.76 12.91 -11.53
N LYS A 226 10.43 12.65 -10.25
CA LYS A 226 11.05 13.27 -9.07
C LYS A 226 12.22 12.47 -8.49
N GLU A 227 12.69 11.41 -9.15
CA GLU A 227 13.78 10.54 -8.70
C GLU A 227 15.07 11.28 -8.30
N TYR A 228 15.36 12.41 -8.97
CA TYR A 228 16.56 13.20 -8.75
C TYR A 228 16.28 14.51 -8.01
N GLU A 229 15.06 14.71 -7.54
CA GLU A 229 14.70 15.91 -6.81
C GLU A 229 15.11 15.80 -5.35
N ASP A 230 16.05 16.63 -4.92
CA ASP A 230 16.54 16.64 -3.54
C ASP A 230 15.40 16.92 -2.55
N TYR A 231 15.43 16.22 -1.42
CA TYR A 231 14.45 16.31 -0.31
C TYR A 231 13.03 15.81 -0.64
N PHE A 232 12.78 15.35 -1.87
CA PHE A 232 11.53 14.67 -2.20
C PHE A 232 11.40 13.34 -1.43
N LEU A 233 12.53 12.65 -1.26
CA LEU A 233 12.65 11.45 -0.45
C LEU A 233 13.43 11.73 0.84
N PHE A 234 13.08 11.04 1.91
CA PHE A 234 13.79 11.02 3.18
C PHE A 234 15.06 10.15 3.12
N ASP A 235 14.93 9.00 2.46
CA ASP A 235 16.01 8.03 2.24
C ASP A 235 16.00 7.53 0.78
N VAL A 236 16.38 6.29 0.55
CA VAL A 236 16.48 5.73 -0.80
C VAL A 236 15.12 5.38 -1.43
N MET A 237 14.02 5.36 -0.64
CA MET A 237 12.68 5.00 -1.13
C MET A 237 11.50 5.62 -0.36
N HIS A 238 11.69 6.08 0.88
CA HIS A 238 10.60 6.65 1.66
C HIS A 238 10.42 8.14 1.37
N VAL A 239 9.18 8.57 1.33
CA VAL A 239 8.82 9.97 1.02
C VAL A 239 9.36 10.90 2.09
N GLY A 240 10.03 11.97 1.64
CA GLY A 240 10.56 13.04 2.47
C GLY A 240 9.58 14.20 2.62
N VAL A 241 10.06 15.26 3.22
CA VAL A 241 9.22 16.43 3.53
C VAL A 241 8.61 17.03 2.28
N LYS A 242 9.43 17.25 1.23
CA LYS A 242 8.96 17.87 -0.01
C LYS A 242 7.93 17.00 -0.72
N GLY A 243 8.19 15.69 -0.78
CA GLY A 243 7.26 14.74 -1.36
C GLY A 243 5.93 14.67 -0.61
N TRP A 244 5.95 14.67 0.73
CA TRP A 244 4.73 14.71 1.52
C TRP A 244 3.93 15.99 1.31
N MET A 245 4.59 17.16 1.22
CA MET A 245 3.90 18.42 0.95
C MET A 245 3.18 18.42 -0.42
N GLU A 246 3.82 17.84 -1.46
CA GLU A 246 3.17 17.68 -2.77
C GLU A 246 1.98 16.70 -2.71
N VAL A 247 2.15 15.58 -2.04
CA VAL A 247 1.09 14.55 -1.90
C VAL A 247 -0.10 15.09 -1.11
N GLU A 248 0.13 15.70 0.04
CA GLU A 248 -0.96 16.23 0.87
C GLU A 248 -1.75 17.31 0.14
N LYS A 249 -1.08 18.16 -0.65
CA LYS A 249 -1.74 19.15 -1.50
C LYS A 249 -2.66 18.51 -2.54
N GLU A 250 -2.23 17.43 -3.18
CA GLU A 250 -3.06 16.73 -4.18
C GLU A 250 -4.18 15.92 -3.52
N LEU A 251 -3.91 15.24 -2.39
CA LEU A 251 -4.96 14.58 -1.59
C LEU A 251 -6.02 15.56 -1.09
N TYR A 252 -5.60 16.76 -0.70
CA TYR A 252 -6.54 17.82 -0.30
C TYR A 252 -7.47 18.22 -1.45
N LYS A 253 -6.93 18.35 -2.67
CA LYS A 253 -7.75 18.60 -3.86
C LYS A 253 -8.70 17.44 -4.15
N PHE A 254 -8.19 16.21 -4.18
CA PHE A 254 -8.98 15.02 -4.43
C PHE A 254 -10.18 14.92 -3.45
N ALA A 255 -9.94 15.12 -2.17
CA ALA A 255 -10.99 15.08 -1.15
C ALA A 255 -12.05 16.19 -1.31
N ASN A 256 -11.70 17.36 -1.87
CA ASN A 256 -12.63 18.47 -2.06
C ASN A 256 -13.32 18.46 -3.43
N GLU A 257 -12.78 17.78 -4.43
CA GLU A 257 -13.38 17.68 -5.77
C GLU A 257 -14.38 16.52 -5.87
N THR A 258 -14.27 15.52 -4.99
CA THR A 258 -15.15 14.34 -4.94
C THR A 258 -16.37 14.51 -4.03
N ASN A 259 -16.54 15.68 -3.39
CA ASN A 259 -17.72 16.08 -2.62
C ASN A 259 -18.52 17.14 -3.38
#